data_50e0816675ddbbed6ead95698ef601f8
#
_entry.id   50e0816675ddbbed6ead95698ef601f8
#
_cell.length_a   1.000
_cell.length_b   1.000
_cell.length_c   1.000
_cell.angle_alpha   90.00
_cell.angle_beta   90.00
_cell.angle_gamma   90.00
#
_symmetry.space_group_name_H-M   'P 1'
#
loop_
_entity.id
_entity.type
_entity.pdbx_description
1 polymer ?
#
loop_
_entity_poly.entity_id
_entity_poly.type
_entity_poly.pdbx_seq_one_letter_code
_entity_poly.pdbx_strand_id
1 'polypeptide(L)'
;MEGDTIRIGHLSTMYHTAFLLRGSALLAERNISATWALYPSGPDIIAAMQAGKLDLGYIGLPPVIIGIDRGLDLACIAGGHVEGTVIVAGSDTPTLAECGSMGEFLKQFAGKTLGTPPKGSIHDVILRELLREHKRADVAVKNYPWADFLSDAISTGEIAAAAGTPALAATAHRYGNGRLAVPPDRLWPFNPSYGIVVMREMLEKKGLLARFLSAHEAACEWIRHDPAACADIVARTTGMVDPAFVLETYRISPKYCAALPPEYIASTMKFVRTLHVLGYISRQVREDEIFDLAGIRSIHPGPHHYMAGICGT
;
A
#
# COMPACT_ATOMS: atom_id res chain seq x y z
N MET A 1 22.25 -17.78 21.56
CA MET A 1 22.21 -16.33 21.30
C MET A 1 20.76 -15.99 21.02
N GLU A 2 20.13 -15.18 21.87
CA GLU A 2 18.79 -14.63 21.55
C GLU A 2 18.92 -13.83 20.27
N GLY A 3 18.17 -14.24 19.25
CA GLY A 3 18.11 -13.49 17.99
C GLY A 3 17.48 -12.12 18.22
N ASP A 4 17.92 -11.11 17.47
CA ASP A 4 17.30 -9.79 17.50
C ASP A 4 15.81 -9.90 17.20
N THR A 5 14.95 -9.44 18.11
CA THR A 5 13.49 -9.45 17.92
C THR A 5 13.04 -8.09 17.41
N ILE A 6 12.19 -8.09 16.36
CA ILE A 6 11.60 -6.88 15.77
C ILE A 6 10.07 -6.96 15.83
N ARG A 7 9.42 -5.89 16.28
CA ARG A 7 7.95 -5.78 16.37
C ARG A 7 7.41 -5.10 15.10
N ILE A 8 6.66 -5.85 14.28
CA ILE A 8 6.24 -5.43 12.95
C ILE A 8 4.73 -5.24 12.89
N GLY A 9 4.29 -4.05 12.45
CA GLY A 9 2.91 -3.75 12.12
C GLY A 9 2.62 -3.95 10.64
N HIS A 10 1.48 -4.60 10.31
CA HIS A 10 1.04 -4.78 8.93
C HIS A 10 -0.48 -4.67 8.80
N LEU A 11 -0.96 -4.52 7.57
CA LEU A 11 -2.38 -4.48 7.21
C LEU A 11 -2.85 -5.86 6.73
N SER A 12 -4.18 -6.06 6.54
CA SER A 12 -4.76 -7.24 5.88
C SER A 12 -4.41 -7.36 4.39
N THR A 13 -3.60 -6.46 3.87
CA THR A 13 -3.25 -6.31 2.46
C THR A 13 -2.35 -7.43 1.97
N MET A 14 -2.92 -8.46 1.35
CA MET A 14 -2.27 -9.74 1.01
C MET A 14 -1.15 -9.65 -0.01
N TYR A 15 -1.08 -8.57 -0.78
CA TYR A 15 0.02 -8.32 -1.71
C TYR A 15 1.27 -7.72 -1.02
N HIS A 16 1.21 -7.40 0.28
CA HIS A 16 2.42 -6.98 1.00
C HIS A 16 3.36 -8.17 1.26
N THR A 17 4.66 -7.96 1.09
CA THR A 17 5.69 -8.96 1.40
C THR A 17 5.68 -9.41 2.87
N ALA A 18 5.00 -8.67 3.76
CA ALA A 18 4.82 -9.02 5.17
C ALA A 18 4.31 -10.46 5.37
N PHE A 19 3.31 -10.87 4.58
CA PHE A 19 2.75 -12.22 4.68
C PHE A 19 3.72 -13.29 4.20
N LEU A 20 4.51 -12.99 3.17
CA LEU A 20 5.55 -13.89 2.67
C LEU A 20 6.69 -14.05 3.69
N LEU A 21 7.15 -12.95 4.29
CA LEU A 21 8.16 -12.99 5.34
C LEU A 21 7.67 -13.74 6.59
N ARG A 22 6.40 -13.57 6.95
CA ARG A 22 5.78 -14.27 8.07
C ARG A 22 5.61 -15.77 7.83
N GLY A 23 5.31 -16.17 6.59
CA GLY A 23 5.00 -17.54 6.20
C GLY A 23 6.18 -18.36 5.67
N SER A 24 7.39 -17.77 5.58
CA SER A 24 8.59 -18.41 5.02
C SER A 24 9.76 -18.39 6.01
N ALA A 25 10.87 -19.03 5.62
CA ALA A 25 12.12 -19.06 6.40
C ALA A 25 12.99 -17.80 6.23
N LEU A 26 12.62 -16.83 5.37
CA LEU A 26 13.48 -15.70 4.99
C LEU A 26 14.03 -14.88 6.16
N LEU A 27 13.25 -14.68 7.23
CA LEU A 27 13.74 -13.98 8.44
C LEU A 27 14.61 -14.90 9.31
N ALA A 28 14.19 -16.15 9.51
CA ALA A 28 14.93 -17.12 10.33
C ALA A 28 16.32 -17.42 9.75
N GLU A 29 16.45 -17.56 8.43
CA GLU A 29 17.72 -17.72 7.71
C GLU A 29 18.70 -16.56 7.92
N ARG A 30 18.18 -15.40 8.32
CA ARG A 30 18.94 -14.18 8.63
C ARG A 30 19.05 -13.90 10.12
N ASN A 31 18.74 -14.90 10.97
CA ASN A 31 18.76 -14.79 12.44
C ASN A 31 17.93 -13.62 12.97
N ILE A 32 16.71 -13.44 12.42
CA ILE A 32 15.74 -12.43 12.84
C ILE A 32 14.52 -13.16 13.42
N SER A 33 14.16 -12.83 14.67
CA SER A 33 12.86 -13.13 15.25
C SER A 33 11.93 -11.94 15.05
N ALA A 34 10.68 -12.19 14.67
CA ALA A 34 9.69 -11.12 14.47
C ALA A 34 8.39 -11.44 15.20
N THR A 35 7.83 -10.43 15.85
CA THR A 35 6.43 -10.43 16.29
C THR A 35 5.60 -9.60 15.32
N TRP A 36 4.42 -10.11 14.95
CA TRP A 36 3.56 -9.53 13.93
C TRP A 36 2.24 -9.06 14.54
N ALA A 37 1.84 -7.82 14.24
CA ALA A 37 0.58 -7.25 14.68
C ALA A 37 -0.20 -6.71 13.47
N LEU A 38 -1.45 -7.18 13.33
CA LEU A 38 -2.38 -6.73 12.30
C LEU A 38 -3.09 -5.45 12.75
N TYR A 39 -3.12 -4.45 11.88
CA TYR A 39 -3.82 -3.18 12.10
C TYR A 39 -4.85 -2.93 11.00
N PRO A 40 -5.94 -2.19 11.31
CA PRO A 40 -6.99 -1.88 10.34
C PRO A 40 -6.53 -0.91 9.25
N SER A 41 -5.57 -0.01 9.58
CA SER A 41 -5.15 1.02 8.63
C SER A 41 -3.72 1.53 8.89
N GLY A 42 -3.16 2.26 7.92
CA GLY A 42 -1.87 2.94 8.07
C GLY A 42 -1.85 3.96 9.23
N PRO A 43 -2.86 4.82 9.39
CA PRO A 43 -2.97 5.69 10.56
C PRO A 43 -2.91 4.94 11.91
N ASP A 44 -3.51 3.74 12.02
CA ASP A 44 -3.45 2.94 13.25
C ASP A 44 -2.04 2.37 13.50
N ILE A 45 -1.30 1.99 12.45
CA ILE A 45 0.11 1.62 12.57
C ILE A 45 0.93 2.81 13.08
N ILE A 46 0.73 4.01 12.55
CA ILE A 46 1.41 5.23 13.03
C ILE A 46 1.12 5.48 14.51
N ALA A 47 -0.13 5.35 14.93
CA ALA A 47 -0.51 5.49 16.34
C ALA A 47 0.17 4.43 17.23
N ALA A 48 0.30 3.20 16.74
CA ALA A 48 1.00 2.14 17.46
C ALA A 48 2.52 2.37 17.54
N MET A 49 3.15 2.91 16.49
CA MET A 49 4.55 3.32 16.50
C MET A 49 4.77 4.47 17.48
N GLN A 50 3.91 5.47 17.50
CA GLN A 50 3.94 6.57 18.48
C GLN A 50 3.83 6.06 19.92
N ALA A 51 3.03 5.02 20.14
CA ALA A 51 2.88 4.40 21.47
C ALA A 51 4.03 3.44 21.83
N GLY A 52 5.09 3.35 21.03
CA GLY A 52 6.23 2.46 21.25
C GLY A 52 5.91 0.96 21.16
N LYS A 53 4.82 0.59 20.50
CA LYS A 53 4.37 -0.82 20.35
C LYS A 53 5.02 -1.53 19.16
N LEU A 54 5.53 -0.79 18.20
CA LEU A 54 6.11 -1.29 16.95
C LEU A 54 7.47 -0.66 16.70
N ASP A 55 8.38 -1.45 16.11
CA ASP A 55 9.69 -1.00 15.64
C ASP A 55 9.66 -0.70 14.13
N LEU A 56 8.79 -1.40 13.38
CA LEU A 56 8.67 -1.33 11.93
C LEU A 56 7.22 -1.46 11.49
N GLY A 57 6.85 -0.74 10.42
CA GLY A 57 5.53 -0.81 9.81
C GLY A 57 5.57 -0.95 8.29
N TYR A 58 4.64 -1.75 7.76
CA TYR A 58 4.28 -1.81 6.34
C TYR A 58 3.18 -0.80 6.08
N ILE A 59 3.51 0.38 5.57
CA ILE A 59 2.60 1.54 5.57
C ILE A 59 2.68 2.29 4.25
N GLY A 60 1.53 2.75 3.72
CA GLY A 60 1.51 3.76 2.67
C GLY A 60 2.09 5.09 3.16
N LEU A 61 2.70 5.88 2.27
CA LEU A 61 3.47 7.07 2.69
C LEU A 61 2.60 8.25 3.19
N PRO A 62 1.34 8.47 2.76
CA PRO A 62 0.54 9.56 3.32
C PRO A 62 0.39 9.53 4.84
N PRO A 63 0.05 8.41 5.53
CA PRO A 63 0.04 8.35 6.99
C PRO A 63 1.40 8.68 7.64
N VAL A 64 2.50 8.28 6.99
CA VAL A 64 3.87 8.55 7.48
C VAL A 64 4.14 10.05 7.45
N ILE A 65 3.83 10.71 6.33
CA ILE A 65 3.99 12.17 6.16
C ILE A 65 3.15 12.92 7.20
N ILE A 66 1.92 12.48 7.45
CA ILE A 66 1.05 13.07 8.49
C ILE A 66 1.66 12.86 9.88
N GLY A 67 2.24 11.69 10.14
CA GLY A 67 2.95 11.41 11.40
C GLY A 67 4.15 12.33 11.61
N ILE A 68 4.97 12.54 10.58
CA ILE A 68 6.13 13.45 10.62
C ILE A 68 5.69 14.91 10.84
N ASP A 69 4.64 15.36 10.17
CA ASP A 69 4.08 16.71 10.39
C ASP A 69 3.64 16.92 11.86
N ARG A 70 3.20 15.85 12.52
CA ARG A 70 2.82 15.84 13.94
C ARG A 70 3.98 15.65 14.91
N GLY A 71 5.21 15.61 14.42
CA GLY A 71 6.43 15.54 15.22
C GLY A 71 6.95 14.14 15.49
N LEU A 72 6.46 13.10 14.79
CA LEU A 72 7.04 11.76 14.90
C LEU A 72 8.33 11.67 14.07
N ASP A 73 9.35 11.07 14.66
CA ASP A 73 10.65 10.87 14.02
C ASP A 73 10.69 9.52 13.29
N LEU A 74 10.10 9.50 12.10
CA LEU A 74 9.94 8.32 11.26
C LEU A 74 10.92 8.37 10.08
N ALA A 75 11.26 7.18 9.55
CA ALA A 75 12.00 7.06 8.29
C ALA A 75 11.46 5.90 7.43
N CYS A 76 11.22 6.17 6.15
CA CYS A 76 11.02 5.13 5.15
C CYS A 76 12.40 4.67 4.67
N ILE A 77 12.70 3.37 4.87
CA ILE A 77 14.01 2.78 4.61
C ILE A 77 14.04 1.84 3.40
N ALA A 78 12.89 1.46 2.88
CA ALA A 78 12.74 0.69 1.64
C ALA A 78 11.35 0.90 1.04
N GLY A 79 11.24 0.67 -0.27
CA GLY A 79 9.96 0.51 -0.94
C GLY A 79 9.36 -0.88 -0.68
N GLY A 80 8.54 -1.35 -1.61
CA GLY A 80 7.96 -2.70 -1.56
C GLY A 80 7.07 -2.93 -2.76
N HIS A 81 6.16 -2.01 -3.02
CA HIS A 81 5.20 -2.08 -4.11
C HIS A 81 4.73 -0.69 -4.49
N VAL A 82 4.44 -0.47 -5.78
CA VAL A 82 3.86 0.78 -6.27
C VAL A 82 2.55 0.52 -7.03
N GLU A 83 1.71 1.56 -7.12
CA GLU A 83 0.44 1.52 -7.85
C GLU A 83 -0.56 0.48 -7.30
N GLY A 84 -0.70 0.43 -5.96
CA GLY A 84 -1.63 -0.48 -5.26
C GLY A 84 -3.00 0.12 -4.96
N THR A 85 -3.43 1.17 -5.69
CA THR A 85 -4.77 1.74 -5.55
C THR A 85 -5.57 1.50 -6.83
N VAL A 86 -6.78 0.99 -6.68
CA VAL A 86 -7.75 0.77 -7.76
C VAL A 86 -9.07 1.48 -7.44
N ILE A 87 -9.93 1.70 -8.43
CA ILE A 87 -11.35 1.99 -8.19
C ILE A 87 -12.18 0.80 -8.66
N VAL A 88 -13.02 0.31 -7.76
CA VAL A 88 -14.02 -0.73 -8.01
C VAL A 88 -15.39 -0.07 -7.94
N ALA A 89 -16.28 -0.44 -8.86
CA ALA A 89 -17.66 0.03 -8.92
C ALA A 89 -18.62 -1.14 -9.15
N GLY A 90 -19.91 -0.92 -8.99
CA GLY A 90 -20.93 -1.94 -9.29
C GLY A 90 -20.80 -2.46 -10.72
N SER A 91 -21.23 -3.71 -10.96
CA SER A 91 -21.05 -4.43 -12.25
C SER A 91 -21.60 -3.67 -13.47
N ASP A 92 -22.68 -2.90 -13.28
CA ASP A 92 -23.34 -2.14 -14.35
C ASP A 92 -22.72 -0.74 -14.58
N THR A 93 -21.72 -0.34 -13.77
CA THR A 93 -21.07 0.97 -13.87
C THR A 93 -20.04 0.95 -15.00
N PRO A 94 -20.13 1.82 -16.01
CA PRO A 94 -19.12 1.95 -17.05
C PRO A 94 -17.71 2.18 -16.49
N THR A 95 -16.72 1.47 -17.03
CA THR A 95 -15.32 1.61 -16.67
C THR A 95 -14.70 2.88 -17.27
N LEU A 96 -13.50 3.25 -16.77
CA LEU A 96 -12.72 4.33 -17.38
C LEU A 96 -12.46 4.11 -18.88
N ALA A 97 -12.18 2.86 -19.28
CA ALA A 97 -11.95 2.52 -20.68
C ALA A 97 -13.21 2.74 -21.56
N GLU A 98 -14.38 2.37 -21.02
CA GLU A 98 -15.68 2.57 -21.71
C GLU A 98 -16.08 4.06 -21.76
N CYS A 99 -15.73 4.84 -20.73
CA CYS A 99 -15.99 6.29 -20.70
C CYS A 99 -15.00 7.12 -21.52
N GLY A 100 -13.83 6.58 -21.88
CA GLY A 100 -12.79 7.25 -22.67
C GLY A 100 -11.95 8.28 -21.92
N SER A 101 -12.46 8.92 -20.87
CA SER A 101 -11.70 9.87 -20.05
C SER A 101 -12.09 9.83 -18.58
N MET A 102 -11.16 10.24 -17.69
CA MET A 102 -11.42 10.32 -16.26
C MET A 102 -12.54 11.32 -15.93
N GLY A 103 -12.61 12.43 -16.64
CA GLY A 103 -13.68 13.40 -16.46
C GLY A 103 -15.07 12.83 -16.76
N GLU A 104 -15.22 12.08 -17.86
CA GLU A 104 -16.48 11.39 -18.20
C GLU A 104 -16.79 10.28 -17.21
N PHE A 105 -15.78 9.49 -16.84
CA PHE A 105 -15.92 8.45 -15.82
C PHE A 105 -16.47 9.00 -14.49
N LEU A 106 -15.96 10.13 -14.03
CA LEU A 106 -16.40 10.72 -12.76
C LEU A 106 -17.78 11.36 -12.80
N LYS A 107 -18.30 11.74 -13.98
CA LYS A 107 -19.65 12.34 -14.12
C LYS A 107 -20.76 11.41 -13.65
N GLN A 108 -20.59 10.08 -13.80
CA GLN A 108 -21.60 9.09 -13.41
C GLN A 108 -21.81 9.00 -11.88
N PHE A 109 -20.94 9.63 -11.09
CA PHE A 109 -21.02 9.67 -9.63
C PHE A 109 -21.57 10.99 -9.09
N ALA A 110 -22.12 11.88 -9.92
CA ALA A 110 -22.73 13.12 -9.50
C ALA A 110 -23.81 12.86 -8.43
N GLY A 111 -23.72 13.52 -7.27
CA GLY A 111 -24.64 13.34 -6.14
C GLY A 111 -24.53 12.01 -5.40
N LYS A 112 -23.57 11.14 -5.77
CA LYS A 112 -23.36 9.83 -5.15
C LYS A 112 -22.22 9.86 -4.12
N THR A 113 -22.13 8.78 -3.33
CA THR A 113 -21.06 8.56 -2.36
C THR A 113 -20.06 7.54 -2.89
N LEU A 114 -18.78 7.85 -2.79
CA LEU A 114 -17.66 6.92 -3.01
C LEU A 114 -17.03 6.52 -1.67
N GLY A 115 -16.63 5.25 -1.56
CA GLY A 115 -16.00 4.70 -0.36
C GLY A 115 -14.48 4.69 -0.44
N THR A 116 -13.84 4.73 0.72
CA THR A 116 -12.39 4.56 0.84
C THR A 116 -12.03 4.13 2.27
N PRO A 117 -10.86 3.51 2.50
CA PRO A 117 -10.34 3.24 3.85
C PRO A 117 -10.22 4.52 4.69
N PRO A 118 -9.76 4.45 5.94
CA PRO A 118 -9.77 5.60 6.85
C PRO A 118 -9.15 6.87 6.28
N LYS A 119 -9.62 7.99 6.79
CA LYS A 119 -9.13 9.32 6.44
C LYS A 119 -7.62 9.42 6.64
N GLY A 120 -6.90 9.92 5.63
CA GLY A 120 -5.44 10.00 5.63
C GLY A 120 -4.75 8.72 5.17
N SER A 121 -5.48 7.64 4.81
CA SER A 121 -4.90 6.50 4.10
C SER A 121 -4.51 6.90 2.67
N ILE A 122 -3.63 6.11 2.04
CA ILE A 122 -3.20 6.39 0.66
C ILE A 122 -4.38 6.43 -0.32
N HIS A 123 -5.34 5.53 -0.17
CA HIS A 123 -6.52 5.46 -1.04
C HIS A 123 -7.44 6.67 -0.87
N ASP A 124 -7.62 7.14 0.38
CA ASP A 124 -8.40 8.34 0.68
C ASP A 124 -7.77 9.58 0.05
N VAL A 125 -6.46 9.75 0.16
CA VAL A 125 -5.73 10.90 -0.40
C VAL A 125 -5.80 10.89 -1.93
N ILE A 126 -5.60 9.72 -2.57
CA ILE A 126 -5.68 9.57 -4.03
C ILE A 126 -7.10 9.90 -4.52
N LEU A 127 -8.14 9.35 -3.88
CA LEU A 127 -9.52 9.61 -4.29
C LEU A 127 -9.89 11.08 -4.15
N ARG A 128 -9.55 11.73 -3.02
CA ARG A 128 -9.85 13.15 -2.80
C ARG A 128 -9.11 14.05 -3.78
N GLU A 129 -7.86 13.75 -4.09
CA GLU A 129 -7.10 14.50 -5.07
C GLU A 129 -7.70 14.34 -6.46
N LEU A 130 -8.08 13.12 -6.86
CA LEU A 130 -8.76 12.86 -8.12
C LEU A 130 -10.05 13.68 -8.27
N LEU A 131 -10.89 13.69 -7.23
CA LEU A 131 -12.12 14.47 -7.23
C LEU A 131 -11.85 15.99 -7.28
N ARG A 132 -10.83 16.46 -6.56
CA ARG A 132 -10.39 17.86 -6.57
C ARG A 132 -9.89 18.30 -7.94
N GLU A 133 -8.99 17.53 -8.57
CA GLU A 133 -8.44 17.82 -9.90
C GLU A 133 -9.54 17.92 -10.97
N HIS A 134 -10.56 17.07 -10.87
CA HIS A 134 -11.70 17.06 -11.79
C HIS A 134 -12.88 17.91 -11.32
N LYS A 135 -12.72 18.74 -10.28
CA LYS A 135 -13.75 19.67 -9.74
C LYS A 135 -15.07 18.98 -9.41
N ARG A 136 -15.00 17.76 -8.80
CA ARG A 136 -16.15 16.93 -8.44
C ARG A 136 -16.54 17.12 -6.96
N ALA A 137 -16.84 18.37 -6.57
CA ALA A 137 -17.35 18.67 -5.23
C ALA A 137 -18.76 18.11 -4.95
N ASP A 138 -19.45 17.67 -5.99
CA ASP A 138 -20.75 17.03 -6.00
C ASP A 138 -20.70 15.52 -5.62
N VAL A 139 -19.52 14.96 -5.44
CA VAL A 139 -19.31 13.55 -5.03
C VAL A 139 -18.91 13.50 -3.56
N ALA A 140 -19.69 12.78 -2.75
CA ALA A 140 -19.37 12.57 -1.33
C ALA A 140 -18.31 11.45 -1.17
N VAL A 141 -17.45 11.58 -0.14
CA VAL A 141 -16.48 10.53 0.22
C VAL A 141 -16.77 10.02 1.61
N LYS A 142 -17.06 8.71 1.73
CA LYS A 142 -17.25 7.99 2.99
C LYS A 142 -16.03 7.16 3.34
N ASN A 143 -15.50 7.36 4.54
CA ASN A 143 -14.38 6.57 5.06
C ASN A 143 -14.90 5.37 5.87
N TYR A 144 -14.30 4.20 5.66
CA TYR A 144 -14.57 2.95 6.38
C TYR A 144 -13.39 2.60 7.29
N PRO A 145 -13.64 1.99 8.46
CA PRO A 145 -12.57 1.67 9.41
C PRO A 145 -11.61 0.59 8.89
N TRP A 146 -12.10 -0.30 8.01
CA TRP A 146 -11.32 -1.34 7.33
C TRP A 146 -11.58 -1.32 5.83
N ALA A 147 -10.53 -1.59 5.03
CA ALA A 147 -10.68 -1.72 3.57
C ALA A 147 -11.61 -2.87 3.17
N ASP A 148 -11.68 -3.91 3.99
CA ASP A 148 -12.47 -5.12 3.73
C ASP A 148 -13.99 -4.85 3.72
N PHE A 149 -14.48 -3.79 4.38
CA PHE A 149 -15.89 -3.40 4.34
C PHE A 149 -16.35 -2.77 3.02
N LEU A 150 -15.42 -2.37 2.16
CA LEU A 150 -15.75 -1.68 0.91
C LEU A 150 -16.50 -2.58 -0.08
N SER A 151 -16.18 -3.88 -0.12
CA SER A 151 -16.85 -4.84 -0.99
C SER A 151 -18.33 -4.96 -0.68
N ASP A 152 -18.67 -5.10 0.60
CA ASP A 152 -20.06 -5.21 1.06
C ASP A 152 -20.81 -3.90 0.81
N ALA A 153 -20.18 -2.75 1.06
CA ALA A 153 -20.78 -1.44 0.83
C ALA A 153 -21.10 -1.19 -0.66
N ILE A 154 -20.29 -1.72 -1.59
CA ILE A 154 -20.60 -1.68 -3.03
C ILE A 154 -21.76 -2.62 -3.33
N SER A 155 -21.73 -3.86 -2.82
CA SER A 155 -22.74 -4.89 -3.13
C SER A 155 -24.14 -4.53 -2.62
N THR A 156 -24.21 -3.83 -1.50
CA THR A 156 -25.49 -3.34 -0.93
C THR A 156 -25.99 -2.03 -1.55
N GLY A 157 -25.18 -1.40 -2.41
CA GLY A 157 -25.50 -0.08 -3.00
C GLY A 157 -25.36 1.08 -2.01
N GLU A 158 -24.75 0.88 -0.85
CA GLU A 158 -24.47 1.94 0.12
C GLU A 158 -23.51 2.99 -0.46
N ILE A 159 -22.55 2.55 -1.29
CA ILE A 159 -21.65 3.39 -2.07
C ILE A 159 -21.67 2.98 -3.54
N ALA A 160 -21.50 3.95 -4.43
CA ALA A 160 -21.52 3.70 -5.86
C ALA A 160 -20.21 3.11 -6.40
N ALA A 161 -19.10 3.39 -5.76
CA ALA A 161 -17.77 2.87 -6.07
C ALA A 161 -16.84 3.05 -4.85
N ALA A 162 -15.68 2.40 -4.87
CA ALA A 162 -14.68 2.55 -3.82
C ALA A 162 -13.26 2.63 -4.40
N ALA A 163 -12.43 3.51 -3.82
CA ALA A 163 -10.98 3.45 -3.97
C ALA A 163 -10.39 2.53 -2.89
N GLY A 164 -9.66 1.51 -3.30
CA GLY A 164 -9.11 0.50 -2.39
C GLY A 164 -7.94 -0.27 -2.97
N THR A 165 -7.65 -1.41 -2.38
CA THR A 165 -6.51 -2.27 -2.75
C THR A 165 -6.82 -3.15 -3.98
N PRO A 166 -5.80 -3.73 -4.65
CA PRO A 166 -6.01 -4.76 -5.68
C PRO A 166 -6.87 -5.94 -5.20
N ALA A 167 -6.79 -6.31 -3.91
CA ALA A 167 -7.64 -7.36 -3.35
C ALA A 167 -9.14 -7.03 -3.39
N LEU A 168 -9.51 -5.72 -3.31
CA LEU A 168 -10.90 -5.31 -3.49
C LEU A 168 -11.41 -5.64 -4.91
N ALA A 169 -10.57 -5.44 -5.94
CA ALA A 169 -10.93 -5.77 -7.31
C ALA A 169 -11.03 -7.29 -7.53
N ALA A 170 -10.10 -8.07 -6.97
CA ALA A 170 -10.17 -9.53 -6.99
C ALA A 170 -11.44 -10.05 -6.29
N THR A 171 -11.82 -9.46 -5.15
CA THR A 171 -13.07 -9.78 -4.44
C THR A 171 -14.30 -9.47 -5.31
N ALA A 172 -14.36 -8.29 -5.89
CA ALA A 172 -15.49 -7.86 -6.72
C ALA A 172 -15.65 -8.75 -7.96
N HIS A 173 -14.55 -9.13 -8.61
CA HIS A 173 -14.55 -10.06 -9.74
C HIS A 173 -15.03 -11.46 -9.33
N ARG A 174 -14.50 -12.00 -8.23
CA ARG A 174 -14.80 -13.36 -7.77
C ARG A 174 -16.26 -13.54 -7.33
N TYR A 175 -16.82 -12.56 -6.65
CA TYR A 175 -18.18 -12.64 -6.11
C TYR A 175 -19.23 -11.97 -7.00
N GLY A 176 -18.83 -11.39 -8.15
CA GLY A 176 -19.74 -10.81 -9.14
C GLY A 176 -20.51 -9.57 -8.68
N ASN A 177 -20.08 -8.94 -7.59
CA ASN A 177 -20.75 -7.78 -6.99
C ASN A 177 -20.12 -6.42 -7.42
N GLY A 178 -19.16 -6.45 -8.34
CA GLY A 178 -18.52 -5.25 -8.87
C GLY A 178 -17.47 -5.58 -9.92
N ARG A 179 -16.85 -4.55 -10.46
CA ARG A 179 -15.80 -4.65 -11.48
C ARG A 179 -14.67 -3.65 -11.22
N LEU A 180 -13.47 -3.97 -11.70
CA LEU A 180 -12.37 -3.04 -11.75
C LEU A 180 -12.71 -1.90 -12.71
N ALA A 181 -13.09 -0.75 -12.18
CA ALA A 181 -13.54 0.40 -12.96
C ALA A 181 -12.39 1.31 -13.41
N VAL A 182 -11.36 1.47 -12.55
CA VAL A 182 -10.14 2.19 -12.90
C VAL A 182 -8.93 1.37 -12.44
N PRO A 183 -8.05 0.96 -13.37
CA PRO A 183 -6.83 0.23 -13.03
C PRO A 183 -5.79 1.13 -12.34
N PRO A 184 -4.82 0.55 -11.62
CA PRO A 184 -3.92 1.29 -10.74
C PRO A 184 -3.00 2.30 -11.47
N ASP A 185 -2.57 1.98 -12.69
CA ASP A 185 -1.70 2.83 -13.52
C ASP A 185 -2.38 4.13 -14.00
N ARG A 186 -3.71 4.21 -13.89
CA ARG A 186 -4.52 5.35 -14.33
C ARG A 186 -4.90 6.32 -13.20
N LEU A 187 -4.51 6.04 -11.96
CA LEU A 187 -4.87 6.86 -10.80
C LEU A 187 -3.74 7.81 -10.37
N TRP A 188 -2.66 7.25 -9.90
CA TRP A 188 -1.50 8.00 -9.41
C TRP A 188 -0.24 7.25 -9.82
N PRO A 189 0.38 7.63 -10.93
CA PRO A 189 1.54 6.92 -11.46
C PRO A 189 2.65 6.80 -10.42
N PHE A 190 3.22 5.60 -10.29
CA PHE A 190 4.29 5.26 -9.37
C PHE A 190 3.96 5.54 -7.89
N ASN A 191 2.67 5.56 -7.50
CA ASN A 191 2.34 5.80 -6.10
C ASN A 191 2.91 4.70 -5.20
N PRO A 192 3.59 5.08 -4.09
CA PRO A 192 4.12 4.11 -3.13
C PRO A 192 3.00 3.45 -2.34
N SER A 193 2.56 2.26 -2.76
CA SER A 193 1.49 1.51 -2.10
C SER A 193 1.81 1.23 -0.65
N TYR A 194 3.05 0.85 -0.39
CA TYR A 194 3.66 0.80 0.93
C TYR A 194 5.18 0.95 0.85
N GLY A 195 5.74 1.40 1.94
CA GLY A 195 7.17 1.33 2.24
C GLY A 195 7.41 0.63 3.56
N ILE A 196 8.65 0.30 3.82
CA ILE A 196 9.15 -0.15 5.11
C ILE A 196 9.51 1.08 5.92
N VAL A 197 8.79 1.30 7.01
CA VAL A 197 8.91 2.49 7.84
C VAL A 197 9.33 2.10 9.24
N VAL A 198 10.28 2.81 9.81
CA VAL A 198 10.80 2.61 11.17
C VAL A 198 10.75 3.91 11.98
N MET A 199 10.74 3.80 13.31
CA MET A 199 11.15 4.92 14.14
C MET A 199 12.64 5.19 13.87
N ARG A 200 13.05 6.46 13.72
CA ARG A 200 14.41 6.80 13.27
C ARG A 200 15.51 6.30 14.22
N GLU A 201 15.22 6.13 15.51
CA GLU A 201 16.12 5.47 16.49
C GLU A 201 16.53 4.04 16.08
N MET A 202 15.68 3.34 15.30
CA MET A 202 16.01 2.02 14.79
C MET A 202 17.17 2.04 13.78
N LEU A 203 17.49 3.20 13.17
CA LEU A 203 18.62 3.33 12.24
C LEU A 203 19.96 3.03 12.90
N GLU A 204 20.06 3.13 14.22
CA GLU A 204 21.25 2.75 14.99
C GLU A 204 21.48 1.22 14.98
N LYS A 205 20.44 0.42 14.77
CA LYS A 205 20.50 -1.05 14.68
C LYS A 205 20.90 -1.50 13.27
N LYS A 206 21.94 -0.95 12.69
CA LYS A 206 22.37 -1.13 11.29
C LYS A 206 22.44 -2.60 10.86
N GLY A 207 23.01 -3.47 11.70
CA GLY A 207 23.14 -4.90 11.40
C GLY A 207 21.77 -5.62 11.31
N LEU A 208 20.82 -5.31 12.19
CA LEU A 208 19.48 -5.86 12.15
C LEU A 208 18.73 -5.36 10.90
N LEU A 209 18.75 -4.06 10.64
CA LEU A 209 18.08 -3.48 9.48
C LEU A 209 18.65 -3.99 8.15
N ALA A 210 19.97 -4.15 8.03
CA ALA A 210 20.60 -4.72 6.82
C ALA A 210 20.11 -6.15 6.56
N ARG A 211 20.03 -7.00 7.59
CA ARG A 211 19.49 -8.37 7.47
C ARG A 211 18.00 -8.36 7.11
N PHE A 212 17.21 -7.47 7.74
CA PHE A 212 15.79 -7.33 7.43
C PHE A 212 15.56 -6.85 5.98
N LEU A 213 16.26 -5.81 5.53
CA LEU A 213 16.20 -5.30 4.16
C LEU A 213 16.58 -6.36 3.13
N SER A 214 17.61 -7.18 3.44
CA SER A 214 17.98 -8.33 2.58
C SER A 214 16.86 -9.38 2.50
N ALA A 215 16.14 -9.66 3.60
CA ALA A 215 14.98 -10.56 3.58
C ALA A 215 13.83 -9.96 2.77
N HIS A 216 13.58 -8.67 2.92
CA HIS A 216 12.53 -7.95 2.22
C HIS A 216 12.79 -7.87 0.70
N GLU A 217 14.04 -7.58 0.28
CA GLU A 217 14.41 -7.62 -1.13
C GLU A 217 14.24 -9.02 -1.72
N ALA A 218 14.69 -10.08 -1.01
CA ALA A 218 14.49 -11.46 -1.43
C ALA A 218 13.00 -11.81 -1.58
N ALA A 219 12.12 -11.29 -0.71
CA ALA A 219 10.68 -11.49 -0.83
C ALA A 219 10.09 -10.76 -2.05
N CYS A 220 10.53 -9.54 -2.36
CA CYS A 220 10.15 -8.82 -3.58
C CYS A 220 10.59 -9.56 -4.84
N GLU A 221 11.82 -10.06 -4.84
CA GLU A 221 12.38 -10.86 -5.94
C GLU A 221 11.59 -12.16 -6.14
N TRP A 222 11.28 -12.86 -5.05
CA TRP A 222 10.52 -14.11 -5.11
C TRP A 222 9.12 -13.90 -5.73
N ILE A 223 8.40 -12.86 -5.35
CA ILE A 223 7.09 -12.55 -5.95
C ILE A 223 7.23 -12.29 -7.47
N ARG A 224 8.30 -11.62 -7.92
CA ARG A 224 8.51 -11.39 -9.35
C ARG A 224 8.77 -12.67 -10.13
N HIS A 225 9.53 -13.61 -9.58
CA HIS A 225 9.99 -14.81 -10.28
C HIS A 225 9.07 -16.00 -10.14
N ASP A 226 8.44 -16.19 -8.99
CA ASP A 226 7.53 -17.30 -8.70
C ASP A 226 6.32 -16.83 -7.89
N PRO A 227 5.44 -16.04 -8.51
CA PRO A 227 4.25 -15.51 -7.83
C PRO A 227 3.29 -16.61 -7.37
N ALA A 228 3.29 -17.78 -8.03
CA ALA A 228 2.43 -18.90 -7.66
C ALA A 228 2.86 -19.54 -6.33
N ALA A 229 4.16 -19.84 -6.16
CA ALA A 229 4.68 -20.33 -4.88
C ALA A 229 4.48 -19.32 -3.76
N CYS A 230 4.66 -18.02 -4.03
CA CYS A 230 4.39 -16.96 -3.07
C CYS A 230 2.90 -16.89 -2.67
N ALA A 231 2.00 -17.04 -3.63
CA ALA A 231 0.56 -17.06 -3.39
C ALA A 231 0.16 -18.23 -2.48
N ASP A 232 0.72 -19.42 -2.69
CA ASP A 232 0.52 -20.58 -1.82
C ASP A 232 0.95 -20.31 -0.38
N ILE A 233 2.11 -19.67 -0.18
CA ILE A 233 2.60 -19.33 1.16
C ILE A 233 1.67 -18.30 1.83
N VAL A 234 1.29 -17.26 1.11
CA VAL A 234 0.41 -16.21 1.64
C VAL A 234 -0.96 -16.77 2.00
N ALA A 235 -1.55 -17.61 1.14
CA ALA A 235 -2.82 -18.25 1.40
C ALA A 235 -2.78 -19.12 2.67
N ARG A 236 -1.75 -19.96 2.83
CA ARG A 236 -1.55 -20.76 4.06
C ARG A 236 -1.32 -19.88 5.29
N THR A 237 -0.58 -18.78 5.16
CA THR A 237 -0.24 -17.87 6.26
C THR A 237 -1.46 -17.10 6.76
N THR A 238 -2.36 -16.72 5.87
CA THR A 238 -3.60 -16.02 6.20
C THR A 238 -4.70 -16.96 6.67
N GLY A 239 -4.81 -18.14 6.06
CA GLY A 239 -5.88 -19.12 6.33
C GLY A 239 -7.29 -18.65 5.91
N MET A 240 -7.40 -17.53 5.19
CA MET A 240 -8.69 -16.91 4.85
C MET A 240 -9.00 -16.91 3.35
N VAL A 241 -7.99 -17.06 2.50
CA VAL A 241 -8.11 -17.01 1.04
C VAL A 241 -7.36 -18.16 0.41
N ASP A 242 -7.74 -18.51 -0.83
CA ASP A 242 -7.00 -19.51 -1.62
C ASP A 242 -5.86 -18.87 -2.44
N PRO A 243 -4.90 -19.66 -2.95
CA PRO A 243 -3.78 -19.17 -3.74
C PRO A 243 -4.20 -18.43 -5.01
N ALA A 244 -5.30 -18.84 -5.65
CA ALA A 244 -5.78 -18.22 -6.88
C ALA A 244 -6.22 -16.77 -6.63
N PHE A 245 -6.84 -16.49 -5.48
CA PHE A 245 -7.19 -15.13 -5.06
C PHE A 245 -5.95 -14.24 -4.86
N VAL A 246 -4.93 -14.77 -4.18
CA VAL A 246 -3.67 -14.03 -3.96
C VAL A 246 -2.97 -13.74 -5.28
N LEU A 247 -2.89 -14.74 -6.17
CA LEU A 247 -2.27 -14.61 -7.48
C LEU A 247 -3.01 -13.59 -8.37
N GLU A 248 -4.34 -13.58 -8.34
CA GLU A 248 -5.15 -12.56 -9.01
C GLU A 248 -4.83 -11.15 -8.47
N THR A 249 -4.73 -11.00 -7.15
CA THR A 249 -4.35 -9.73 -6.51
C THR A 249 -2.97 -9.25 -6.99
N TYR A 250 -1.98 -10.16 -7.12
CA TYR A 250 -0.66 -9.83 -7.66
C TYR A 250 -0.73 -9.37 -9.12
N ARG A 251 -1.55 -10.02 -9.96
CA ARG A 251 -1.70 -9.69 -11.38
C ARG A 251 -2.36 -8.34 -11.63
N ILE A 252 -3.25 -7.88 -10.76
CA ILE A 252 -3.88 -6.56 -10.86
C ILE A 252 -2.85 -5.44 -10.73
N SER A 253 -1.83 -5.61 -9.88
CA SER A 253 -0.74 -4.65 -9.71
C SER A 253 0.60 -5.37 -9.47
N PRO A 254 1.31 -5.77 -10.54
CA PRO A 254 2.48 -6.65 -10.47
C PRO A 254 3.80 -5.89 -10.29
N LYS A 255 3.86 -4.83 -9.47
CA LYS A 255 4.99 -3.89 -9.41
C LYS A 255 5.74 -3.95 -8.07
N TYR A 256 6.65 -4.93 -7.94
CA TYR A 256 7.41 -5.23 -6.71
C TYR A 256 8.90 -4.88 -6.82
N CYS A 257 9.42 -4.15 -5.84
CA CYS A 257 10.84 -3.88 -5.64
C CYS A 257 11.06 -3.22 -4.27
N ALA A 258 12.17 -3.51 -3.57
CA ALA A 258 12.49 -2.83 -2.32
C ALA A 258 13.21 -1.48 -2.53
N ALA A 259 13.69 -1.18 -3.72
CA ALA A 259 14.39 0.07 -4.02
C ALA A 259 13.54 1.32 -3.75
N LEU A 260 14.22 2.42 -3.47
CA LEU A 260 13.64 3.77 -3.38
C LEU A 260 14.22 4.63 -4.52
N PRO A 261 13.76 4.43 -5.78
CA PRO A 261 14.24 5.20 -6.92
C PRO A 261 13.68 6.63 -6.92
N PRO A 262 14.25 7.53 -7.75
CA PRO A 262 13.78 8.92 -7.86
C PRO A 262 12.28 9.05 -8.13
N GLU A 263 11.69 8.15 -8.92
CA GLU A 263 10.26 8.15 -9.25
C GLU A 263 9.39 7.85 -8.02
N TYR A 264 9.82 6.92 -7.16
CA TYR A 264 9.15 6.62 -5.89
C TYR A 264 9.19 7.84 -4.97
N ILE A 265 10.36 8.47 -4.84
CA ILE A 265 10.56 9.68 -4.04
C ILE A 265 9.71 10.83 -4.60
N ALA A 266 9.79 11.10 -5.89
CA ALA A 266 9.03 12.18 -6.53
C ALA A 266 7.51 11.99 -6.38
N SER A 267 7.00 10.76 -6.52
CA SER A 267 5.60 10.43 -6.29
C SER A 267 5.20 10.63 -4.82
N THR A 268 6.08 10.29 -3.87
CA THR A 268 5.87 10.59 -2.46
C THR A 268 5.82 12.10 -2.19
N MET A 269 6.72 12.87 -2.77
CA MET A 269 6.76 14.34 -2.61
C MET A 269 5.53 15.02 -3.26
N LYS A 270 4.89 14.39 -4.24
CA LYS A 270 3.57 14.82 -4.74
C LYS A 270 2.52 14.65 -3.63
N PHE A 271 2.54 13.57 -2.83
CA PHE A 271 1.66 13.43 -1.68
C PHE A 271 1.85 14.53 -0.64
N VAL A 272 3.08 14.98 -0.37
CA VAL A 272 3.31 16.11 0.57
C VAL A 272 2.51 17.35 0.12
N ARG A 273 2.61 17.72 -1.15
CA ARG A 273 1.86 18.87 -1.69
C ARG A 273 0.35 18.67 -1.60
N THR A 274 -0.13 17.50 -1.97
CA THR A 274 -1.56 17.15 -1.93
C THR A 274 -2.10 17.13 -0.50
N LEU A 275 -1.39 16.54 0.45
CA LEU A 275 -1.79 16.51 1.85
C LEU A 275 -1.90 17.92 2.45
N HIS A 276 -0.97 18.81 2.09
CA HIS A 276 -1.04 20.21 2.50
C HIS A 276 -2.26 20.92 1.89
N VAL A 277 -2.51 20.76 0.60
CA VAL A 277 -3.69 21.34 -0.08
C VAL A 277 -5.01 20.81 0.50
N LEU A 278 -5.06 19.52 0.83
CA LEU A 278 -6.23 18.89 1.43
C LEU A 278 -6.36 19.16 2.95
N GLY A 279 -5.41 19.87 3.57
CA GLY A 279 -5.45 20.24 4.98
C GLY A 279 -5.17 19.08 5.95
N TYR A 280 -4.43 18.05 5.50
CA TYR A 280 -4.01 16.93 6.35
C TYR A 280 -2.72 17.24 7.14
N ILE A 281 -1.87 18.10 6.58
CA ILE A 281 -0.63 18.57 7.19
C ILE A 281 -0.56 20.10 7.20
N SER A 282 0.18 20.64 8.15
CA SER A 282 0.31 22.09 8.38
C SER A 282 1.50 22.71 7.64
N ARG A 283 2.52 21.93 7.30
CA ARG A 283 3.76 22.35 6.64
C ARG A 283 4.16 21.42 5.50
N GLN A 284 5.08 21.87 4.66
CA GLN A 284 5.72 21.03 3.68
C GLN A 284 6.81 20.19 4.37
N VAL A 285 6.58 18.86 4.46
CA VAL A 285 7.58 17.91 4.96
C VAL A 285 8.64 17.71 3.88
N ARG A 286 9.93 17.73 4.27
CA ARG A 286 11.03 17.58 3.31
C ARG A 286 11.34 16.11 3.03
N GLU A 287 12.03 15.85 1.91
CA GLU A 287 12.45 14.52 1.49
C GLU A 287 13.34 13.83 2.54
N ASP A 288 14.32 14.56 3.09
CA ASP A 288 15.25 14.06 4.09
C ASP A 288 14.60 13.76 5.46
N GLU A 289 13.42 14.32 5.71
CA GLU A 289 12.59 13.96 6.88
C GLU A 289 11.83 12.64 6.67
N ILE A 290 11.56 12.25 5.40
CA ILE A 290 10.77 11.07 5.07
C ILE A 290 11.66 9.85 4.84
N PHE A 291 12.81 10.00 4.17
CA PHE A 291 13.60 8.88 3.68
C PHE A 291 14.97 8.75 4.36
N ASP A 292 15.38 7.49 4.59
CA ASP A 292 16.78 7.09 4.76
C ASP A 292 17.12 6.05 3.69
N LEU A 293 18.02 6.42 2.78
CA LEU A 293 18.37 5.62 1.60
C LEU A 293 19.62 4.76 1.80
N ALA A 294 20.36 4.94 2.90
CA ALA A 294 21.70 4.36 3.05
C ALA A 294 21.64 2.83 3.05
N GLY A 295 20.72 2.24 3.83
CA GLY A 295 20.58 0.80 3.96
C GLY A 295 20.16 0.14 2.65
N ILE A 296 19.09 0.64 2.02
CA ILE A 296 18.55 0.01 0.81
C ILE A 296 19.47 0.15 -0.40
N ARG A 297 20.18 1.25 -0.54
CA ARG A 297 21.19 1.42 -1.62
C ARG A 297 22.32 0.40 -1.52
N SER A 298 22.68 -0.04 -0.33
CA SER A 298 23.69 -1.09 -0.13
C SER A 298 23.15 -2.49 -0.48
N ILE A 299 21.86 -2.75 -0.20
CA ILE A 299 21.21 -4.04 -0.46
C ILE A 299 20.79 -4.16 -1.94
N HIS A 300 20.29 -3.08 -2.52
CA HIS A 300 19.80 -2.99 -3.89
C HIS A 300 20.57 -1.87 -4.66
N PRO A 301 21.84 -2.12 -5.09
CA PRO A 301 22.65 -1.10 -5.73
C PRO A 301 22.31 -0.89 -7.22
N GLY A 302 21.57 -1.82 -7.83
CA GLY A 302 21.17 -1.79 -9.24
C GLY A 302 19.91 -0.96 -9.52
N PRO A 303 19.46 -0.93 -10.78
CA PRO A 303 18.21 -0.29 -11.17
C PRO A 303 17.03 -0.99 -10.51
N HIS A 304 15.95 -0.24 -10.24
CA HIS A 304 14.72 -0.81 -9.66
C HIS A 304 13.99 -1.74 -10.62
N HIS A 305 13.15 -2.64 -10.07
CA HIS A 305 12.42 -3.66 -10.81
C HIS A 305 10.90 -3.42 -10.87
N TYR A 306 10.38 -2.28 -10.43
CA TYR A 306 8.93 -1.99 -10.42
C TYR A 306 8.26 -2.14 -11.79
N MET A 307 9.01 -1.95 -12.88
CA MET A 307 8.49 -2.06 -14.23
C MET A 307 8.71 -3.46 -14.86
N ALA A 308 9.34 -4.38 -14.15
CA ALA A 308 9.62 -5.72 -14.66
C ALA A 308 8.37 -6.63 -14.70
N GLY A 309 7.32 -6.29 -13.95
CA GLY A 309 6.15 -7.17 -13.79
C GLY A 309 6.45 -8.39 -12.92
N ILE A 310 5.57 -9.41 -13.02
CA ILE A 310 5.74 -10.73 -12.43
C ILE A 310 5.68 -11.80 -13.52
N CYS A 311 6.35 -12.95 -13.32
CA CYS A 311 6.34 -14.04 -14.30
C CYS A 311 4.93 -14.58 -14.51
N GLY A 312 4.57 -14.83 -15.79
CA GLY A 312 3.28 -15.40 -16.17
C GLY A 312 2.10 -14.41 -16.24
N THR A 313 2.40 -13.10 -16.35
CA THR A 313 1.40 -12.05 -16.65
C THR A 313 1.54 -11.56 -18.08
#